data_70f80cc72f659f54a77c641a85709f80
#
_entry.id   70f80cc72f659f54a77c641a85709f80
#
_cell.length_a   1.000
_cell.length_b   1.000
_cell.length_c   1.000
_cell.angle_alpha   90.00
_cell.angle_beta   90.00
_cell.angle_gamma   90.00
#
_symmetry.space_group_name_H-M   'P 1'
#
loop_
_entity.id
_entity.type
_entity.pdbx_description
1 polymer ?
#
loop_
_entity_poly.entity_id
_entity_poly.type
_entity_poly.pdbx_seq_one_letter_code
_entity_poly.pdbx_strand_id
1 'polypeptide(L)'
;YDGVEYSPEQVNEFIDKVIKQSKQPILIFGGNWCPDCRILDGTLQLPTIKIFMEEKYQIMHIDVGRYDKNMELISYFGIPKEKGVPRVLVFNKNKIILNKESTKEWTTARDRGKQEVFDYFQDLAE
;
A
#
# COMPACT_ATOMS: atom_id res chain seq x y z
N TYR A 1 -11.22 -4.55 0.67
CA TYR A 1 -10.61 -5.48 1.65
C TYR A 1 -11.57 -6.65 1.88
N ASP A 2 -11.07 -7.86 1.84
CA ASP A 2 -11.88 -9.07 1.72
C ASP A 2 -11.69 -10.07 2.87
N GLY A 3 -10.93 -9.71 3.89
CA GLY A 3 -10.69 -10.57 5.05
C GLY A 3 -9.74 -11.72 4.83
N VAL A 4 -9.09 -11.79 3.67
CA VAL A 4 -8.15 -12.87 3.38
C VAL A 4 -6.88 -12.73 4.21
N GLU A 5 -6.44 -13.83 4.81
CA GLU A 5 -5.18 -13.86 5.52
C GLU A 5 -4.08 -14.44 4.62
N TYR A 6 -2.96 -13.75 4.54
CA TYR A 6 -1.86 -14.13 3.67
C TYR A 6 -0.64 -14.58 4.46
N SER A 7 0.08 -15.56 3.92
CA SER A 7 1.40 -15.93 4.43
C SER A 7 2.46 -14.98 3.83
N PRO A 8 3.64 -14.86 4.47
CA PRO A 8 4.74 -14.11 3.86
C PRO A 8 5.10 -14.61 2.47
N GLU A 9 5.01 -15.92 2.24
CA GLU A 9 5.29 -16.53 0.94
C GLU A 9 4.34 -16.02 -0.15
N GLN A 10 3.04 -15.94 0.17
CA GLN A 10 2.04 -15.44 -0.78
C GLN A 10 2.28 -13.98 -1.13
N VAL A 11 2.64 -13.16 -0.14
CA VAL A 11 2.94 -11.74 -0.39
C VAL A 11 4.21 -11.60 -1.22
N ASN A 12 5.23 -12.40 -0.93
CA ASN A 12 6.47 -12.39 -1.71
C ASN A 12 6.24 -12.84 -3.16
N GLU A 13 5.36 -13.81 -3.39
CA GLU A 13 4.98 -14.23 -4.74
C GLU A 13 4.36 -13.06 -5.52
N PHE A 14 3.48 -12.31 -4.88
CA PHE A 14 2.90 -11.11 -5.48
C PHE A 14 3.98 -10.10 -5.85
N ILE A 15 4.87 -9.79 -4.89
CA ILE A 15 5.95 -8.83 -5.09
C ILE A 15 6.83 -9.25 -6.27
N ASP A 16 7.26 -10.51 -6.31
CA ASP A 16 8.13 -11.02 -7.35
C ASP A 16 7.44 -10.98 -8.73
N LYS A 17 6.15 -11.31 -8.77
CA LYS A 17 5.36 -11.27 -10.00
C LYS A 17 5.27 -9.87 -10.56
N VAL A 18 5.03 -8.88 -9.70
CA VAL A 18 4.92 -7.48 -10.12
C VAL A 18 6.23 -6.98 -10.67
N ILE A 19 7.34 -7.31 -9.99
CA ILE A 19 8.68 -6.92 -10.44
C ILE A 19 8.99 -7.53 -11.81
N LYS A 20 8.59 -8.78 -12.05
CA LYS A 20 8.77 -9.43 -13.36
C LYS A 20 8.00 -8.71 -14.47
N GLN A 21 6.92 -8.01 -14.12
CA GLN A 21 6.15 -7.21 -15.06
C GLN A 21 6.74 -5.81 -15.25
N SER A 22 7.91 -5.55 -14.68
CA SER A 22 8.60 -4.25 -14.72
C SER A 22 7.80 -3.14 -14.04
N LYS A 23 7.05 -3.49 -13.00
CA LYS A 23 6.29 -2.56 -12.18
C LYS A 23 6.75 -2.63 -10.73
N GLN A 24 6.37 -1.62 -9.96
CA GLN A 24 6.72 -1.57 -8.54
C GLN A 24 5.54 -2.09 -7.69
N PRO A 25 5.81 -2.99 -6.75
CA PRO A 25 4.75 -3.46 -5.85
C PRO A 25 4.39 -2.42 -4.80
N ILE A 26 3.12 -2.35 -4.45
CA ILE A 26 2.63 -1.58 -3.31
C ILE A 26 1.77 -2.51 -2.46
N LEU A 27 1.99 -2.50 -1.14
CA LEU A 27 1.11 -3.17 -0.20
C LEU A 27 0.37 -2.08 0.57
N ILE A 28 -0.96 -2.18 0.64
CA ILE A 28 -1.78 -1.26 1.44
C ILE A 28 -2.52 -2.07 2.49
N PHE A 29 -2.16 -1.87 3.75
CA PHE A 29 -2.81 -2.51 4.89
C PHE A 29 -3.94 -1.60 5.36
N GLY A 30 -5.13 -2.14 5.50
CA GLY A 30 -6.27 -1.34 5.92
C GLY A 30 -7.51 -2.18 6.18
N GLY A 31 -8.67 -1.53 6.19
CA GLY A 31 -9.94 -2.18 6.39
C GLY A 31 -11.08 -1.35 5.84
N ASN A 32 -12.21 -2.00 5.55
CA ASN A 32 -13.37 -1.33 4.98
C ASN A 32 -14.04 -0.35 5.95
N TRP A 33 -13.80 -0.52 7.25
CA TRP A 33 -14.31 0.37 8.29
C TRP A 33 -13.55 1.68 8.40
N CYS A 34 -12.37 1.75 7.82
CA CYS A 34 -11.44 2.87 7.98
C CYS A 34 -11.74 3.97 6.96
N PRO A 35 -12.17 5.18 7.41
CA PRO A 35 -12.46 6.28 6.48
C PRO A 35 -11.25 6.70 5.65
N ASP A 36 -10.07 6.80 6.26
CA ASP A 36 -8.86 7.20 5.54
C ASP A 36 -8.46 6.18 4.49
N CYS A 37 -8.68 4.88 4.75
CA CYS A 37 -8.43 3.82 3.78
C CYS A 37 -9.32 3.99 2.56
N ARG A 38 -10.62 4.27 2.79
CA ARG A 38 -11.57 4.46 1.69
C ARG A 38 -11.27 5.71 0.88
N ILE A 39 -10.83 6.78 1.55
CA ILE A 39 -10.46 8.03 0.88
C ILE A 39 -9.23 7.82 0.01
N LEU A 40 -8.20 7.16 0.54
CA LEU A 40 -7.01 6.87 -0.25
C LEU A 40 -7.35 6.01 -1.47
N ASP A 41 -8.09 4.92 -1.26
CA ASP A 41 -8.47 4.03 -2.36
C ASP A 41 -9.31 4.77 -3.41
N GLY A 42 -10.24 5.61 -2.98
CA GLY A 42 -11.05 6.42 -3.89
C GLY A 42 -10.20 7.39 -4.71
N THR A 43 -9.23 8.02 -4.08
CA THR A 43 -8.31 8.93 -4.76
C THR A 43 -7.49 8.19 -5.82
N LEU A 44 -7.01 7.00 -5.50
CA LEU A 44 -6.22 6.19 -6.44
C LEU A 44 -7.06 5.69 -7.62
N GLN A 45 -8.38 5.74 -7.53
CA GLN A 45 -9.29 5.36 -8.61
C GLN A 45 -9.69 6.54 -9.50
N LEU A 46 -9.31 7.78 -9.14
CA LEU A 46 -9.57 8.94 -10.01
C LEU A 46 -8.89 8.73 -11.37
N PRO A 47 -9.57 9.01 -12.49
CA PRO A 47 -9.09 8.58 -13.81
C PRO A 47 -7.62 8.89 -14.12
N THR A 48 -7.18 10.12 -13.88
CA THR A 48 -5.80 10.52 -14.19
C THR A 48 -4.79 9.80 -13.30
N ILE A 49 -5.12 9.67 -12.01
CA ILE A 49 -4.24 9.03 -11.04
C ILE A 49 -4.20 7.53 -11.29
N LYS A 50 -5.36 6.93 -11.57
CA LYS A 50 -5.47 5.49 -11.85
C LYS A 50 -4.59 5.08 -13.03
N ILE A 51 -4.62 5.86 -14.11
CA ILE A 51 -3.81 5.57 -15.30
C ILE A 51 -2.32 5.57 -14.93
N PHE A 52 -1.87 6.58 -14.19
CA PHE A 52 -0.49 6.65 -13.74
C PHE A 52 -0.13 5.46 -12.86
N MET A 53 -0.99 5.13 -11.88
CA MET A 53 -0.73 4.03 -10.95
C MET A 53 -0.65 2.69 -11.66
N GLU A 54 -1.56 2.42 -12.60
CA GLU A 54 -1.55 1.16 -13.34
C GLU A 54 -0.32 1.02 -14.23
N GLU A 55 0.20 2.13 -14.73
CA GLU A 55 1.40 2.13 -15.56
C GLU A 55 2.66 1.80 -14.75
N LYS A 56 2.78 2.33 -13.54
CA LYS A 56 3.99 2.23 -12.72
C LYS A 56 3.92 1.17 -11.63
N TYR A 57 2.74 0.86 -11.14
CA TYR A 57 2.55 0.08 -9.91
C TYR A 57 1.52 -1.02 -10.07
N GLN A 58 1.58 -1.99 -9.15
CA GLN A 58 0.47 -2.89 -8.89
C GLN A 58 0.28 -2.98 -7.39
N ILE A 59 -0.96 -2.86 -6.94
CA ILE A 59 -1.32 -2.75 -5.53
C ILE A 59 -1.94 -4.05 -5.03
N MET A 60 -1.51 -4.50 -3.84
CA MET A 60 -2.17 -5.56 -3.11
C MET A 60 -2.76 -4.95 -1.85
N HIS A 61 -4.08 -5.08 -1.69
CA HIS A 61 -4.77 -4.63 -0.48
C HIS A 61 -4.78 -5.76 0.54
N ILE A 62 -4.34 -5.49 1.76
CA ILE A 62 -4.25 -6.47 2.82
C ILE A 62 -5.15 -6.03 3.97
N ASP A 63 -6.17 -6.83 4.27
CA ASP A 63 -7.14 -6.53 5.31
C ASP A 63 -6.53 -6.83 6.69
N VAL A 64 -6.52 -5.84 7.57
CA VAL A 64 -6.04 -6.04 8.94
C VAL A 64 -7.21 -6.32 9.91
N GLY A 65 -8.44 -6.41 9.39
CA GLY A 65 -9.62 -6.56 10.23
C GLY A 65 -9.73 -5.40 11.19
N ARG A 66 -9.89 -5.68 12.47
CA ARG A 66 -9.82 -4.68 13.54
C ARG A 66 -8.47 -4.77 14.24
N TYR A 67 -7.38 -4.86 13.44
CA TYR A 67 -6.01 -5.07 13.90
C TYR A 67 -5.79 -6.48 14.44
N ASP A 68 -6.57 -7.44 13.93
CA ASP A 68 -6.51 -8.84 14.33
C ASP A 68 -6.14 -9.80 13.19
N LYS A 69 -5.87 -9.27 12.00
CA LYS A 69 -5.49 -10.06 10.83
C LYS A 69 -4.26 -9.47 10.17
N ASN A 70 -3.42 -10.31 9.61
CA ASN A 70 -2.27 -9.91 8.78
C ASN A 70 -1.28 -8.93 9.43
N MET A 71 -1.41 -8.65 10.72
CA MET A 71 -0.51 -7.70 11.40
C MET A 71 0.93 -8.19 11.43
N GLU A 72 1.14 -9.50 11.44
CA GLU A 72 2.49 -10.09 11.42
C GLU A 72 3.26 -9.78 10.14
N LEU A 73 2.55 -9.53 9.03
CA LEU A 73 3.18 -9.16 7.77
C LEU A 73 3.90 -7.83 7.88
N ILE A 74 3.36 -6.91 8.67
CA ILE A 74 4.01 -5.60 8.89
C ILE A 74 5.38 -5.81 9.53
N SER A 75 5.44 -6.62 10.60
CA SER A 75 6.70 -6.96 11.26
C SER A 75 7.65 -7.71 10.33
N TYR A 76 7.09 -8.60 9.50
CA TYR A 76 7.88 -9.39 8.57
C TYR A 76 8.70 -8.48 7.62
N PHE A 77 8.13 -7.35 7.22
CA PHE A 77 8.83 -6.40 6.35
C PHE A 77 9.67 -5.38 7.11
N GLY A 78 9.87 -5.59 8.41
CA GLY A 78 10.75 -4.74 9.21
C GLY A 78 10.14 -3.42 9.65
N ILE A 79 8.81 -3.32 9.57
CA ILE A 79 8.07 -2.13 10.00
C ILE A 79 7.48 -2.41 11.38
N PRO A 80 7.49 -1.44 12.32
CA PRO A 80 6.91 -1.67 13.63
C PRO A 80 5.45 -2.12 13.54
N LYS A 81 5.13 -3.19 14.27
CA LYS A 81 3.77 -3.74 14.32
C LYS A 81 2.93 -2.91 15.27
N GLU A 82 2.24 -1.93 14.75
CA GLU A 82 1.41 -1.03 15.54
C GLU A 82 0.16 -0.64 14.75
N LYS A 83 -0.81 -0.09 15.45
CA LYS A 83 -2.05 0.37 14.85
C LYS A 83 -1.80 1.62 14.00
N GLY A 84 -2.74 1.90 13.13
CA GLY A 84 -2.67 3.06 12.23
C GLY A 84 -2.75 2.60 10.79
N VAL A 85 -3.89 2.88 10.16
CA VAL A 85 -4.14 2.51 8.76
C VAL A 85 -4.72 3.72 8.01
N PRO A 86 -4.59 3.78 6.69
CA PRO A 86 -3.90 2.80 5.85
C PRO A 86 -2.38 2.85 6.05
N ARG A 87 -1.75 1.68 6.09
CA ARG A 87 -0.30 1.56 6.11
C ARG A 87 0.16 1.19 4.71
N VAL A 88 1.01 2.01 4.11
CA VAL A 88 1.42 1.84 2.70
C VAL A 88 2.90 1.52 2.62
N LEU A 89 3.24 0.40 1.97
CA LEU A 89 4.61 0.01 1.70
C LEU A 89 4.84 0.06 0.20
N VAL A 90 5.73 0.93 -0.25
CA VAL A 90 6.08 1.07 -1.66
C VAL A 90 7.46 0.46 -1.89
N PHE A 91 7.54 -0.51 -2.80
CA PHE A 91 8.79 -1.20 -3.10
C PHE A 91 9.39 -0.68 -4.42
N ASN A 92 10.71 -0.76 -4.53
CA ASN A 92 11.35 -0.56 -5.82
C ASN A 92 11.43 -1.90 -6.57
N LYS A 93 11.99 -1.88 -7.78
CA LYS A 93 12.11 -3.09 -8.61
C LYS A 93 13.19 -4.06 -8.10
N ASN A 94 13.93 -3.68 -7.07
CA ASN A 94 14.90 -4.54 -6.39
C ASN A 94 14.37 -5.05 -5.05
N LYS A 95 13.06 -4.95 -4.84
CA LYS A 95 12.37 -5.48 -3.65
C LYS A 95 12.76 -4.76 -2.35
N ILE A 96 13.14 -3.49 -2.45
CA ILE A 96 13.49 -2.64 -1.30
C ILE A 96 12.34 -1.67 -1.02
N ILE A 97 11.97 -1.52 0.24
CA ILE A 97 10.93 -0.57 0.65
C ILE A 97 11.50 0.85 0.56
N LEU A 98 10.88 1.69 -0.26
CA LEU A 98 11.34 3.05 -0.52
C LEU A 98 10.86 4.05 0.52
N ASN A 99 9.73 3.78 1.18
CA ASN A 99 9.08 4.73 2.08
C ASN A 99 9.04 4.24 3.53
N LYS A 100 10.09 3.57 3.99
CA LYS A 100 10.12 2.98 5.33
C LYS A 100 9.81 3.98 6.42
N GLU A 101 10.20 5.24 6.25
CA GLU A 101 10.00 6.31 7.22
C GLU A 101 8.61 6.96 7.13
N SER A 102 7.84 6.67 6.07
CA SER A 102 6.55 7.31 5.84
C SER A 102 5.43 6.31 5.52
N THR A 103 5.50 5.09 6.05
CA THR A 103 4.44 4.09 5.82
C THR A 103 3.10 4.52 6.37
N LYS A 104 3.06 5.43 7.35
CA LYS A 104 1.84 5.96 7.96
C LYS A 104 1.40 7.30 7.37
N GLU A 105 2.00 7.73 6.28
CA GLU A 105 1.71 9.04 5.65
C GLU A 105 0.21 9.27 5.46
N TRP A 106 -0.52 8.24 5.06
CA TRP A 106 -1.92 8.36 4.63
C TRP A 106 -2.93 8.01 5.71
N THR A 107 -2.50 7.85 6.97
CA THR A 107 -3.43 7.67 8.09
C THR A 107 -4.29 8.92 8.31
N THR A 108 -3.90 10.04 7.72
CA THR A 108 -4.68 11.30 7.73
C THR A 108 -5.19 11.66 6.34
N ALA A 109 -5.47 10.67 5.49
CA ALA A 109 -5.90 10.90 4.11
C ALA A 109 -7.11 11.83 4.01
N ARG A 110 -8.00 11.82 5.02
CA ARG A 110 -9.17 12.69 5.07
C ARG A 110 -8.82 14.18 5.03
N ASP A 111 -7.61 14.53 5.45
CA ASP A 111 -7.13 15.91 5.51
C ASP A 111 -6.18 16.25 4.37
N ARG A 112 -6.04 15.36 3.40
CA ARG A 112 -5.05 15.46 2.32
C ARG A 112 -5.73 15.55 0.96
N GLY A 113 -5.15 16.34 0.07
CA GLY A 113 -5.67 16.53 -1.28
C GLY A 113 -5.19 15.47 -2.27
N LYS A 114 -5.93 15.33 -3.38
CA LYS A 114 -5.57 14.38 -4.43
C LYS A 114 -4.20 14.65 -5.05
N GLN A 115 -3.80 15.91 -5.14
CA GLN A 115 -2.49 16.28 -5.68
C GLN A 115 -1.36 15.79 -4.78
N GLU A 116 -1.56 15.86 -3.45
CA GLU A 116 -0.58 15.34 -2.50
C GLU A 116 -0.39 13.83 -2.66
N VAL A 117 -1.49 13.10 -2.87
CA VAL A 117 -1.45 11.66 -3.09
C VAL A 117 -0.67 11.35 -4.37
N PHE A 118 -1.01 12.03 -5.47
CA PHE A 118 -0.35 11.84 -6.74
C PHE A 118 1.16 12.12 -6.63
N ASP A 119 1.52 13.25 -6.02
CA ASP A 119 2.92 13.66 -5.89
C ASP A 119 3.72 12.63 -5.07
N TYR A 120 3.12 12.08 -4.02
CA TYR A 120 3.77 11.08 -3.18
C TYR A 120 4.17 9.85 -4.01
N PHE A 121 3.23 9.30 -4.78
CA PHE A 121 3.51 8.11 -5.58
C PHE A 121 4.37 8.42 -6.80
N GLN A 122 4.25 9.62 -7.36
CA GLN A 122 5.12 10.04 -8.45
C GLN A 122 6.57 10.14 -8.00
N ASP A 123 6.80 10.69 -6.80
CA ASP A 123 8.15 10.83 -6.25
C ASP A 123 8.83 9.50 -6.01
N LEU A 124 8.06 8.45 -5.71
CA LEU A 124 8.58 7.11 -5.46
C LEU A 124 8.64 6.24 -6.71
N ALA A 125 8.10 6.69 -7.84
CA ALA A 125 8.08 5.92 -9.08
C ALA A 125 9.46 5.89 -9.74
N GLU A 126 9.80 4.73 -10.26
CA GLU A 126 11.02 4.52 -11.03
C GLU A 126 10.78 4.62 -12.53
#